data_4d76802be311dd9554a86ed2739c672f
#
_entry.id   4d76802be311dd9554a86ed2739c672f
#
_cell.length_a   1.000
_cell.length_b   1.000
_cell.length_c   1.000
_cell.angle_alpha   90.00
_cell.angle_beta   90.00
_cell.angle_gamma   90.00
#
_symmetry.space_group_name_H-M   'P 1'
#
loop_
_entity.id
_entity.type
_entity.pdbx_description
1 polymer ?
#
loop_
_entity_poly.entity_id
_entity_poly.type
_entity_poly.pdbx_seq_one_letter_code
_entity_poly.pdbx_strand_id
1 'polypeptide(L)'
;MKAPAYSKYLFFLITLISLTSLSYAQQTAEQYVERTNYLLYLPEGYAKDTITRWPLLIFLHGAGETGSDLEKVKLHGPPRRIADGHQYPFIVISPQAAQYGWNSELLIKVLKNFMEKYRVDEDRVYLTGLSMGGYGTWNTAITYPEYFAAIIPICGGGYPEGVERLKNMPVWCFHGAKDNVVPISQSEKMMTPLQAINPNAKFTVYPEADHDSWTETYNNQEIYDWLLSHKRFK
;
A
#
# COMPACT_ATOMS: atom_id res chain seq x y z
N MET A 1 -48.98 -55.81 71.51
CA MET A 1 -49.85 -55.36 70.40
C MET A 1 -49.19 -54.17 69.74
N LYS A 2 -48.79 -54.29 68.46
CA LYS A 2 -47.96 -53.30 67.69
C LYS A 2 -48.89 -52.25 67.09
N ALA A 3 -48.60 -50.97 67.30
CA ALA A 3 -49.27 -49.87 66.64
C ALA A 3 -48.69 -49.68 65.22
N PRO A 4 -49.51 -49.29 64.24
CA PRO A 4 -48.98 -49.09 62.86
C PRO A 4 -48.38 -47.73 62.65
N ALA A 5 -47.27 -47.73 61.86
CA ALA A 5 -46.55 -46.54 61.48
C ALA A 5 -47.28 -45.80 60.34
N TYR A 6 -47.54 -44.51 60.53
CA TYR A 6 -48.03 -43.67 59.47
C TYR A 6 -46.83 -43.08 58.67
N SER A 7 -46.77 -43.49 57.40
CA SER A 7 -45.87 -42.94 56.46
C SER A 7 -46.36 -41.55 56.00
N LYS A 8 -45.54 -40.51 56.25
CA LYS A 8 -45.82 -39.15 55.77
C LYS A 8 -45.13 -38.99 54.40
N TYR A 9 -45.98 -39.05 53.35
CA TYR A 9 -45.47 -38.62 52.02
C TYR A 9 -45.47 -37.12 51.97
N LEU A 10 -44.26 -36.56 51.88
CA LEU A 10 -43.99 -35.13 51.66
C LEU A 10 -44.00 -34.90 50.13
N PHE A 11 -45.08 -34.33 49.59
CA PHE A 11 -45.14 -33.90 48.21
C PHE A 11 -44.32 -32.61 48.07
N PHE A 12 -43.13 -32.72 47.44
CA PHE A 12 -42.38 -31.56 46.96
C PHE A 12 -43.02 -31.08 45.66
N LEU A 13 -43.72 -29.95 45.69
CA LEU A 13 -44.20 -29.24 44.52
C LEU A 13 -43.05 -28.45 43.94
N ILE A 14 -42.41 -29.01 42.88
CA ILE A 14 -41.41 -28.29 42.14
C ILE A 14 -42.13 -27.35 41.17
N THR A 15 -42.26 -26.08 41.55
CA THR A 15 -42.69 -25.02 40.65
C THR A 15 -41.54 -24.74 39.64
N LEU A 16 -41.69 -25.23 38.40
CA LEU A 16 -40.83 -24.94 37.28
C LEU A 16 -41.10 -23.50 36.85
N ILE A 17 -40.30 -22.55 37.38
CA ILE A 17 -40.27 -21.18 36.86
C ILE A 17 -39.57 -21.22 35.53
N SER A 18 -40.29 -21.24 34.42
CA SER A 18 -39.74 -21.01 33.10
C SER A 18 -39.31 -19.55 32.99
N LEU A 19 -38.03 -19.32 33.17
CA LEU A 19 -37.39 -18.06 32.77
C LEU A 19 -37.44 -17.96 31.22
N THR A 20 -38.49 -17.34 30.71
CA THR A 20 -38.48 -16.86 29.33
C THR A 20 -37.48 -15.73 29.28
N SER A 21 -36.23 -16.04 28.82
CA SER A 21 -35.27 -15.02 28.45
C SER A 21 -35.87 -14.26 27.27
N LEU A 22 -36.35 -13.04 27.52
CA LEU A 22 -36.67 -12.09 26.47
C LEU A 22 -35.33 -11.75 25.79
N SER A 23 -35.09 -12.38 24.64
CA SER A 23 -33.97 -12.03 23.77
C SER A 23 -34.30 -10.69 23.10
N TYR A 24 -33.76 -9.62 23.66
CA TYR A 24 -33.77 -8.32 22.97
C TYR A 24 -32.71 -8.37 21.88
N ALA A 25 -33.07 -7.93 20.67
CA ALA A 25 -32.07 -7.66 19.63
C ALA A 25 -31.11 -6.61 20.16
N GLN A 26 -29.83 -7.00 20.36
CA GLN A 26 -28.77 -6.09 20.77
C GLN A 26 -27.95 -5.71 19.55
N GLN A 27 -27.75 -4.43 19.37
CA GLN A 27 -26.77 -3.90 18.41
C GLN A 27 -25.39 -3.99 19.07
N THR A 28 -24.50 -4.78 18.47
CA THR A 28 -23.09 -4.90 18.89
C THR A 28 -22.22 -4.03 18.00
N ALA A 29 -21.21 -3.38 18.59
CA ALA A 29 -20.17 -2.73 17.82
C ALA A 29 -19.19 -3.80 17.30
N GLU A 30 -19.16 -3.98 15.97
CA GLU A 30 -18.22 -4.87 15.30
C GLU A 30 -17.07 -4.06 14.72
N GLN A 31 -15.84 -4.59 14.82
CA GLN A 31 -14.66 -3.99 14.21
C GLN A 31 -14.25 -4.83 13.01
N TYR A 32 -14.32 -4.25 11.81
CA TYR A 32 -13.75 -4.84 10.61
C TYR A 32 -12.24 -4.55 10.58
N VAL A 33 -11.41 -5.59 10.60
CA VAL A 33 -9.95 -5.48 10.43
C VAL A 33 -9.61 -5.82 8.99
N GLU A 34 -9.31 -4.80 8.21
CA GLU A 34 -8.85 -4.96 6.84
C GLU A 34 -7.38 -5.46 6.87
N ARG A 35 -7.13 -6.62 6.23
CA ARG A 35 -5.79 -7.21 6.15
C ARG A 35 -5.23 -7.04 4.74
N THR A 36 -4.02 -6.53 4.66
CA THR A 36 -3.25 -6.46 3.42
C THR A 36 -1.97 -7.27 3.59
N ASN A 37 -1.75 -8.22 2.69
CA ASN A 37 -0.48 -8.94 2.61
C ASN A 37 0.56 -8.07 1.92
N TYR A 38 1.82 -8.15 2.33
CA TYR A 38 2.91 -7.41 1.69
C TYR A 38 4.24 -8.16 1.80
N LEU A 39 5.13 -7.95 0.83
CA LEU A 39 6.53 -8.31 0.96
C LEU A 39 7.26 -7.19 1.71
N LEU A 40 8.20 -7.60 2.58
CA LEU A 40 9.06 -6.69 3.33
C LEU A 40 10.51 -6.99 3.03
N TYR A 41 11.27 -5.98 2.66
CA TYR A 41 12.72 -6.00 2.60
C TYR A 41 13.29 -5.00 3.62
N LEU A 42 14.25 -5.45 4.39
CA LEU A 42 15.04 -4.62 5.31
C LEU A 42 16.47 -4.52 4.79
N PRO A 43 17.06 -3.32 4.73
CA PRO A 43 18.41 -3.11 4.21
C PRO A 43 19.47 -3.80 5.05
N GLU A 44 20.61 -4.07 4.43
CA GLU A 44 21.78 -4.57 5.16
C GLU A 44 22.13 -3.64 6.33
N GLY A 45 22.44 -4.23 7.49
CA GLY A 45 22.72 -3.46 8.71
C GLY A 45 21.49 -3.08 9.54
N TYR A 46 20.25 -3.18 9.00
CA TYR A 46 19.05 -2.78 9.74
C TYR A 46 18.93 -3.45 11.13
N ALA A 47 19.24 -4.74 11.24
CA ALA A 47 19.14 -5.48 12.50
C ALA A 47 20.25 -5.11 13.50
N LYS A 48 21.42 -4.69 13.01
CA LYS A 48 22.57 -4.32 13.84
C LYS A 48 22.51 -2.87 14.33
N ASP A 49 22.04 -1.97 13.45
CA ASP A 49 21.87 -0.56 13.77
C ASP A 49 20.47 -0.33 14.34
N THR A 50 20.37 -0.10 15.63
CA THR A 50 19.10 0.10 16.35
C THR A 50 18.66 1.56 16.46
N ILE A 51 19.45 2.50 15.95
CA ILE A 51 19.24 3.95 16.11
C ILE A 51 18.80 4.60 14.80
N THR A 52 19.45 4.26 13.68
CA THR A 52 19.18 4.88 12.39
C THR A 52 17.74 4.68 11.94
N ARG A 53 17.10 5.77 11.49
CA ARG A 53 15.86 5.73 10.74
C ARG A 53 16.16 5.64 9.25
N TRP A 54 15.50 4.72 8.58
CA TRP A 54 15.79 4.33 7.21
C TRP A 54 14.76 4.89 6.23
N PRO A 55 15.16 5.33 5.03
CA PRO A 55 14.19 5.68 3.99
C PRO A 55 13.27 4.49 3.69
N LEU A 56 12.06 4.77 3.23
CA LEU A 56 11.07 3.76 2.85
C LEU A 56 10.65 3.94 1.40
N LEU A 57 10.70 2.86 0.62
CA LEU A 57 10.09 2.78 -0.71
C LEU A 57 8.85 1.88 -0.67
N ILE A 58 7.72 2.41 -1.11
CA ILE A 58 6.48 1.66 -1.30
C ILE A 58 6.34 1.36 -2.79
N PHE A 59 6.20 0.08 -3.14
CA PHE A 59 6.01 -0.37 -4.51
C PHE A 59 4.60 -0.90 -4.74
N LEU A 60 3.92 -0.38 -5.75
CA LEU A 60 2.59 -0.78 -6.17
C LEU A 60 2.68 -1.57 -7.48
N HIS A 61 2.29 -2.84 -7.43
CA HIS A 61 2.33 -3.73 -8.59
C HIS A 61 1.23 -3.44 -9.63
N GLY A 62 1.31 -4.05 -10.79
CA GLY A 62 0.32 -3.98 -11.86
C GLY A 62 -0.89 -4.91 -11.65
N ALA A 63 -1.77 -4.96 -12.64
CA ALA A 63 -3.00 -5.76 -12.56
C ALA A 63 -2.75 -7.28 -12.50
N GLY A 64 -1.67 -7.74 -13.13
CA GLY A 64 -1.32 -9.17 -13.20
C GLY A 64 -0.99 -9.81 -11.84
N GLU A 65 -0.51 -9.02 -10.89
CA GLU A 65 -0.06 -9.47 -9.57
C GLU A 65 -1.15 -9.39 -8.50
N THR A 66 -2.38 -9.00 -8.89
CA THR A 66 -3.56 -8.94 -8.00
C THR A 66 -3.89 -10.31 -7.42
N GLY A 67 -4.34 -10.34 -6.16
CA GLY A 67 -4.77 -11.57 -5.47
C GLY A 67 -4.19 -11.74 -4.08
N SER A 68 -3.87 -12.99 -3.72
CA SER A 68 -3.37 -13.37 -2.38
C SER A 68 -2.04 -14.14 -2.41
N ASP A 69 -1.48 -14.33 -3.59
CA ASP A 69 -0.19 -15.01 -3.79
C ASP A 69 0.93 -13.98 -3.92
N LEU A 70 1.68 -13.78 -2.84
CA LEU A 70 2.78 -12.81 -2.78
C LEU A 70 3.95 -13.13 -3.73
N GLU A 71 4.07 -14.39 -4.22
CA GLU A 71 5.10 -14.71 -5.21
C GLU A 71 4.89 -13.94 -6.53
N LYS A 72 3.65 -13.63 -6.88
CA LYS A 72 3.34 -12.80 -8.04
C LYS A 72 3.92 -11.38 -7.91
N VAL A 73 3.96 -10.82 -6.72
CA VAL A 73 4.50 -9.47 -6.48
C VAL A 73 6.00 -9.39 -6.80
N LYS A 74 6.70 -10.55 -6.82
CA LYS A 74 8.12 -10.64 -7.19
C LYS A 74 8.37 -10.68 -8.71
N LEU A 75 7.33 -10.61 -9.54
CA LEU A 75 7.50 -10.69 -10.99
C LEU A 75 8.13 -9.43 -11.59
N HIS A 76 7.93 -8.27 -10.97
CA HIS A 76 8.37 -6.98 -11.50
C HIS A 76 8.93 -6.05 -10.42
N GLY A 77 9.62 -5.00 -10.85
CA GLY A 77 10.03 -3.88 -10.02
C GLY A 77 11.03 -4.20 -8.91
N PRO A 78 11.05 -3.40 -7.84
CA PRO A 78 11.96 -3.59 -6.72
C PRO A 78 11.90 -5.00 -6.09
N PRO A 79 10.72 -5.62 -5.85
CA PRO A 79 10.69 -6.97 -5.28
C PRO A 79 11.31 -8.04 -6.19
N ARG A 80 11.22 -7.91 -7.51
CA ARG A 80 11.92 -8.78 -8.45
C ARG A 80 13.42 -8.64 -8.31
N ARG A 81 13.93 -7.41 -8.30
CA ARG A 81 15.36 -7.16 -8.15
C ARG A 81 15.91 -7.67 -6.82
N ILE A 82 15.13 -7.54 -5.72
CA ILE A 82 15.48 -8.11 -4.42
C ILE A 82 15.56 -9.64 -4.50
N ALA A 83 14.59 -10.29 -5.15
CA ALA A 83 14.61 -11.74 -5.36
C ALA A 83 15.82 -12.20 -6.19
N ASP A 84 16.28 -11.36 -7.11
CA ASP A 84 17.49 -11.59 -7.93
C ASP A 84 18.79 -11.19 -7.19
N GLY A 85 18.74 -10.83 -5.89
CA GLY A 85 19.88 -10.54 -5.04
C GLY A 85 20.33 -9.07 -4.97
N HIS A 86 19.57 -8.13 -5.58
CA HIS A 86 19.90 -6.71 -5.50
C HIS A 86 19.67 -6.15 -4.10
N GLN A 87 20.60 -5.32 -3.61
CA GLN A 87 20.54 -4.67 -2.30
C GLN A 87 20.13 -3.20 -2.44
N TYR A 88 19.26 -2.74 -1.56
CA TYR A 88 18.83 -1.35 -1.49
C TYR A 88 19.21 -0.72 -0.15
N PRO A 89 19.58 0.59 -0.11
CA PRO A 89 19.89 1.30 1.14
C PRO A 89 18.63 1.83 1.84
N PHE A 90 17.47 1.27 1.58
CA PHE A 90 16.18 1.66 2.15
C PHE A 90 15.30 0.44 2.41
N ILE A 91 14.31 0.61 3.27
CA ILE A 91 13.28 -0.39 3.49
C ILE A 91 12.37 -0.43 2.25
N VAL A 92 11.98 -1.62 1.79
CA VAL A 92 10.95 -1.75 0.73
C VAL A 92 9.76 -2.49 1.26
N ILE A 93 8.57 -1.92 1.09
CA ILE A 93 7.30 -2.64 1.26
C ILE A 93 6.57 -2.73 -0.09
N SER A 94 6.07 -3.92 -0.39
CA SER A 94 5.34 -4.20 -1.62
C SER A 94 4.02 -4.88 -1.25
N PRO A 95 2.97 -4.10 -0.95
CA PRO A 95 1.65 -4.65 -0.65
C PRO A 95 1.07 -5.35 -1.88
N GLN A 96 0.18 -6.30 -1.64
CA GLN A 96 -0.60 -6.94 -2.70
C GLN A 96 -2.05 -6.48 -2.64
N ALA A 97 -2.54 -5.91 -3.75
CA ALA A 97 -3.94 -5.60 -3.92
C ALA A 97 -4.75 -6.90 -4.09
N ALA A 98 -5.74 -7.12 -3.24
CA ALA A 98 -6.58 -8.30 -3.31
C ALA A 98 -7.51 -8.31 -4.53
N GLN A 99 -7.85 -7.12 -5.04
CA GLN A 99 -8.73 -6.88 -6.18
C GLN A 99 -8.11 -5.85 -7.12
N TYR A 100 -8.65 -5.71 -8.32
CA TYR A 100 -8.21 -4.71 -9.26
C TYR A 100 -8.37 -3.28 -8.70
N GLY A 101 -7.30 -2.50 -8.79
CA GLY A 101 -7.23 -1.13 -8.28
C GLY A 101 -6.51 -1.02 -6.93
N TRP A 102 -6.02 0.18 -6.64
CA TRP A 102 -5.35 0.53 -5.39
C TRP A 102 -6.24 1.43 -4.55
N ASN A 103 -6.48 1.05 -3.30
CA ASN A 103 -7.18 1.87 -2.32
C ASN A 103 -6.17 2.74 -1.56
N SER A 104 -6.17 4.05 -1.84
CA SER A 104 -5.23 4.99 -1.23
C SER A 104 -5.38 5.09 0.29
N GLU A 105 -6.60 5.03 0.82
CA GLU A 105 -6.83 5.07 2.27
C GLU A 105 -6.22 3.84 2.97
N LEU A 106 -6.43 2.64 2.38
CA LEU A 106 -5.83 1.41 2.89
C LEU A 106 -4.31 1.46 2.86
N LEU A 107 -3.73 1.98 1.77
CA LEU A 107 -2.27 2.15 1.65
C LEU A 107 -1.72 3.06 2.76
N ILE A 108 -2.40 4.16 3.08
CA ILE A 108 -1.98 5.06 4.16
C ILE A 108 -2.16 4.40 5.55
N LYS A 109 -3.20 3.60 5.76
CA LYS A 109 -3.34 2.81 7.00
C LYS A 109 -2.18 1.82 7.16
N VAL A 110 -1.81 1.11 6.08
CA VAL A 110 -0.65 0.21 6.06
C VAL A 110 0.63 0.98 6.35
N LEU A 111 0.85 2.12 5.70
CA LEU A 111 2.02 2.97 5.92
C LEU A 111 2.14 3.43 7.37
N LYS A 112 1.07 3.95 7.98
CA LYS A 112 1.05 4.40 9.38
C LYS A 112 1.42 3.26 10.33
N ASN A 113 0.76 2.11 10.20
CA ASN A 113 1.06 0.92 11.01
C ASN A 113 2.51 0.45 10.83
N PHE A 114 3.05 0.60 9.61
CA PHE A 114 4.43 0.26 9.31
C PHE A 114 5.41 1.22 10.00
N MET A 115 5.17 2.52 9.96
CA MET A 115 6.00 3.54 10.63
C MET A 115 6.03 3.38 12.16
N GLU A 116 4.95 2.86 12.75
CA GLU A 116 4.92 2.53 14.19
C GLU A 116 5.80 1.33 14.55
N LYS A 117 5.95 0.36 13.63
CA LYS A 117 6.65 -0.91 13.87
C LYS A 117 8.12 -0.89 13.48
N TYR A 118 8.49 -0.08 12.49
CA TYR A 118 9.82 -0.07 11.90
C TYR A 118 10.46 1.32 11.99
N ARG A 119 11.78 1.36 12.01
CA ARG A 119 12.55 2.61 12.07
C ARG A 119 12.56 3.32 10.73
N VAL A 120 11.44 3.88 10.33
CA VAL A 120 11.29 4.66 9.09
C VAL A 120 11.70 6.11 9.32
N ASP A 121 12.48 6.68 8.39
CA ASP A 121 12.66 8.12 8.27
C ASP A 121 11.43 8.69 7.57
N GLU A 122 10.54 9.28 8.34
CA GLU A 122 9.25 9.81 7.86
C GLU A 122 9.39 10.96 6.86
N ASP A 123 10.57 11.61 6.82
CA ASP A 123 10.86 12.64 5.82
C ASP A 123 11.41 12.05 4.50
N ARG A 124 11.63 10.74 4.43
CA ARG A 124 12.12 10.01 3.24
C ARG A 124 11.25 8.78 2.92
N VAL A 125 9.95 9.02 2.72
CA VAL A 125 8.99 8.01 2.25
C VAL A 125 8.71 8.25 0.77
N TYR A 126 8.92 7.24 -0.04
CA TYR A 126 8.77 7.30 -1.50
C TYR A 126 7.69 6.33 -1.96
N LEU A 127 7.03 6.69 -3.07
CA LEU A 127 6.00 5.84 -3.67
C LEU A 127 6.29 5.64 -5.15
N THR A 128 6.22 4.39 -5.60
CA THR A 128 6.36 4.03 -7.01
C THR A 128 5.40 2.91 -7.38
N GLY A 129 5.09 2.78 -8.65
CA GLY A 129 4.28 1.68 -9.14
C GLY A 129 4.16 1.68 -10.65
N LEU A 130 3.81 0.53 -11.21
CA LEU A 130 3.70 0.29 -12.65
C LEU A 130 2.26 0.03 -13.07
N SER A 131 1.84 0.49 -14.24
CA SER A 131 0.52 0.22 -14.83
C SER A 131 -0.61 0.57 -13.85
N MET A 132 -1.41 -0.39 -13.41
CA MET A 132 -2.38 -0.22 -12.32
C MET A 132 -1.74 0.43 -11.08
N GLY A 133 -0.50 0.06 -10.73
CA GLY A 133 0.27 0.68 -9.65
C GLY A 133 0.73 2.09 -9.99
N GLY A 134 0.95 2.42 -11.26
CA GLY A 134 1.20 3.79 -11.73
C GLY A 134 0.00 4.70 -11.46
N TYR A 135 -1.22 4.23 -11.76
CA TYR A 135 -2.47 4.91 -11.37
C TYR A 135 -2.59 5.04 -9.84
N GLY A 136 -2.28 3.95 -9.11
CA GLY A 136 -2.26 3.95 -7.66
C GLY A 136 -1.29 4.97 -7.08
N THR A 137 -0.10 5.13 -7.70
CA THR A 137 0.91 6.11 -7.32
C THR A 137 0.40 7.53 -7.47
N TRP A 138 -0.15 7.90 -8.63
CA TRP A 138 -0.75 9.21 -8.86
C TRP A 138 -1.88 9.49 -7.87
N ASN A 139 -2.86 8.61 -7.78
CA ASN A 139 -4.06 8.82 -6.97
C ASN A 139 -3.72 8.92 -5.47
N THR A 140 -2.80 8.08 -4.98
CA THR A 140 -2.41 8.10 -3.57
C THR A 140 -1.63 9.36 -3.23
N ALA A 141 -0.67 9.77 -4.08
CA ALA A 141 0.10 10.99 -3.86
C ALA A 141 -0.76 12.26 -3.95
N ILE A 142 -1.71 12.32 -4.88
CA ILE A 142 -2.67 13.44 -4.97
C ILE A 142 -3.56 13.50 -3.73
N THR A 143 -4.03 12.35 -3.24
CA THR A 143 -4.96 12.31 -2.09
C THR A 143 -4.25 12.62 -0.78
N TYR A 144 -3.01 12.15 -0.61
CA TYR A 144 -2.23 12.22 0.62
C TYR A 144 -0.79 12.70 0.38
N PRO A 145 -0.59 13.89 -0.21
CA PRO A 145 0.76 14.36 -0.59
C PRO A 145 1.69 14.54 0.60
N GLU A 146 1.14 14.77 1.79
CA GLU A 146 1.88 15.01 3.02
C GLU A 146 2.72 13.81 3.51
N TYR A 147 2.49 12.62 2.95
CA TYR A 147 3.25 11.42 3.35
C TYR A 147 4.52 11.20 2.52
N PHE A 148 4.63 11.79 1.34
CA PHE A 148 5.66 11.40 0.38
C PHE A 148 6.70 12.51 0.14
N ALA A 149 7.97 12.09 0.06
CA ALA A 149 9.09 12.95 -0.30
C ALA A 149 9.27 13.07 -1.82
N ALA A 150 8.97 12.00 -2.56
CA ALA A 150 8.99 11.93 -4.01
C ALA A 150 8.19 10.73 -4.50
N ILE A 151 7.75 10.78 -5.78
CA ILE A 151 7.02 9.68 -6.41
C ILE A 151 7.55 9.35 -7.80
N ILE A 152 7.45 8.06 -8.17
CA ILE A 152 7.78 7.56 -9.51
C ILE A 152 6.60 6.74 -10.06
N PRO A 153 5.62 7.36 -10.74
CA PRO A 153 4.57 6.65 -11.46
C PRO A 153 5.09 6.18 -12.83
N ILE A 154 4.83 4.91 -13.19
CA ILE A 154 5.29 4.32 -14.44
C ILE A 154 4.08 3.79 -15.22
N CYS A 155 3.99 4.12 -16.53
CA CYS A 155 2.95 3.73 -17.49
C CYS A 155 1.53 3.72 -16.89
N GLY A 156 1.17 4.79 -16.19
CA GLY A 156 -0.13 4.99 -15.57
C GLY A 156 -0.66 6.40 -15.79
N GLY A 157 -1.81 6.68 -15.19
CA GLY A 157 -2.45 7.99 -15.23
C GLY A 157 -3.19 8.29 -13.94
N GLY A 158 -4.05 9.30 -13.96
CA GLY A 158 -4.84 9.73 -12.80
C GLY A 158 -5.83 10.80 -13.18
N TYR A 159 -6.20 11.62 -12.20
CA TYR A 159 -7.11 12.74 -12.36
C TYR A 159 -6.30 14.05 -12.43
N PRO A 160 -6.16 14.67 -13.61
CA PRO A 160 -5.32 15.87 -13.81
C PRO A 160 -5.71 17.06 -12.91
N GLU A 161 -6.99 17.15 -12.53
CA GLU A 161 -7.52 18.20 -11.66
C GLU A 161 -6.86 18.20 -10.26
N GLY A 162 -6.28 17.06 -9.86
CA GLY A 162 -5.61 16.92 -8.56
C GLY A 162 -4.14 17.32 -8.56
N VAL A 163 -3.49 17.58 -9.71
CA VAL A 163 -2.03 17.77 -9.78
C VAL A 163 -1.53 19.02 -9.05
N GLU A 164 -2.40 20.02 -8.83
CA GLU A 164 -2.08 21.22 -8.02
C GLU A 164 -1.57 20.84 -6.62
N ARG A 165 -2.03 19.74 -6.08
CA ARG A 165 -1.58 19.23 -4.76
C ARG A 165 -0.12 18.72 -4.78
N LEU A 166 0.43 18.50 -5.96
CA LEU A 166 1.80 18.02 -6.18
C LEU A 166 2.77 19.13 -6.62
N LYS A 167 2.37 20.39 -6.56
CA LYS A 167 3.16 21.52 -7.05
C LYS A 167 4.57 21.64 -6.44
N ASN A 168 4.78 21.13 -5.23
CA ASN A 168 6.05 21.16 -4.53
C ASN A 168 6.68 19.75 -4.40
N MET A 169 6.00 18.70 -4.88
CA MET A 169 6.47 17.31 -4.74
C MET A 169 7.35 16.94 -5.93
N PRO A 170 8.56 16.41 -5.71
CA PRO A 170 9.35 15.79 -6.77
C PRO A 170 8.61 14.62 -7.40
N VAL A 171 8.41 14.69 -8.71
CA VAL A 171 7.74 13.64 -9.52
C VAL A 171 8.63 13.29 -10.70
N TRP A 172 8.90 12.00 -10.89
CA TRP A 172 9.56 11.51 -12.09
C TRP A 172 8.72 10.42 -12.75
N CYS A 173 7.99 10.80 -13.79
CA CYS A 173 7.10 9.90 -14.52
C CYS A 173 7.85 9.21 -15.67
N PHE A 174 7.51 7.94 -15.93
CA PHE A 174 8.08 7.15 -17.02
C PHE A 174 6.98 6.50 -17.85
N HIS A 175 7.20 6.41 -19.18
CA HIS A 175 6.25 5.74 -20.09
C HIS A 175 6.93 5.27 -21.37
N GLY A 176 6.42 4.18 -21.95
CA GLY A 176 6.81 3.72 -23.29
C GLY A 176 6.02 4.45 -24.37
N ALA A 177 6.71 4.94 -25.42
CA ALA A 177 6.02 5.64 -26.52
C ALA A 177 5.11 4.73 -27.36
N LYS A 178 5.38 3.41 -27.36
CA LYS A 178 4.62 2.39 -28.11
C LYS A 178 3.63 1.62 -27.24
N ASP A 179 3.30 2.12 -26.06
CA ASP A 179 2.38 1.47 -25.14
C ASP A 179 0.95 1.40 -25.71
N ASN A 180 0.53 0.18 -26.03
CA ASN A 180 -0.80 -0.13 -26.60
C ASN A 180 -1.81 -0.62 -25.53
N VAL A 181 -1.37 -0.78 -24.26
CA VAL A 181 -2.21 -1.21 -23.12
C VAL A 181 -2.70 0.00 -22.35
N VAL A 182 -1.77 0.86 -21.94
CA VAL A 182 -2.05 2.16 -21.36
C VAL A 182 -1.43 3.22 -22.26
N PRO A 183 -2.22 3.91 -23.11
CA PRO A 183 -1.67 4.91 -24.03
C PRO A 183 -0.88 5.99 -23.26
N ILE A 184 0.27 6.41 -23.81
CA ILE A 184 1.16 7.43 -23.23
C ILE A 184 0.40 8.71 -22.86
N SER A 185 -0.68 9.02 -23.55
CA SER A 185 -1.56 10.16 -23.27
C SER A 185 -2.10 10.15 -21.82
N GLN A 186 -2.12 9.00 -21.13
CA GLN A 186 -2.54 8.94 -19.73
C GLN A 186 -1.49 9.61 -18.83
N SER A 187 -0.20 9.40 -19.06
CA SER A 187 0.86 10.12 -18.37
C SER A 187 0.98 11.57 -18.82
N GLU A 188 0.83 11.85 -20.11
CA GLU A 188 0.89 13.23 -20.65
C GLU A 188 -0.18 14.13 -20.02
N LYS A 189 -1.42 13.63 -19.85
CA LYS A 189 -2.51 14.35 -19.16
C LYS A 189 -2.16 14.76 -17.74
N MET A 190 -1.36 13.96 -17.04
CA MET A 190 -0.91 14.26 -15.68
C MET A 190 0.29 15.21 -15.72
N MET A 191 1.27 14.92 -16.58
CA MET A 191 2.55 15.64 -16.60
C MET A 191 2.45 17.03 -17.19
N THR A 192 1.64 17.23 -18.24
CA THR A 192 1.51 18.56 -18.89
C THR A 192 1.07 19.65 -17.91
N PRO A 193 -0.05 19.50 -17.19
CA PRO A 193 -0.43 20.53 -16.20
C PRO A 193 0.50 20.56 -15.00
N LEU A 194 1.08 19.42 -14.59
CA LEU A 194 2.02 19.40 -13.47
C LEU A 194 3.30 20.17 -13.78
N GLN A 195 3.91 19.97 -14.96
CA GLN A 195 5.15 20.65 -15.36
C GLN A 195 4.96 22.18 -15.49
N ALA A 196 3.74 22.63 -15.75
CA ALA A 196 3.43 24.07 -15.79
C ALA A 196 3.53 24.76 -14.41
N ILE A 197 3.39 23.98 -13.32
CA ILE A 197 3.36 24.51 -11.94
C ILE A 197 4.46 23.96 -11.04
N ASN A 198 5.13 22.87 -11.46
CA ASN A 198 6.18 22.19 -10.71
C ASN A 198 7.45 22.00 -11.58
N PRO A 199 8.48 22.86 -11.41
CA PRO A 199 9.71 22.75 -12.21
C PRO A 199 10.53 21.50 -11.91
N ASN A 200 10.23 20.77 -10.81
CA ASN A 200 10.89 19.53 -10.44
C ASN A 200 10.23 18.27 -11.01
N ALA A 201 9.13 18.44 -11.76
CA ALA A 201 8.44 17.32 -12.41
C ALA A 201 9.19 16.91 -13.69
N LYS A 202 9.71 15.67 -13.69
CA LYS A 202 10.42 15.06 -14.82
C LYS A 202 9.54 14.05 -15.54
N PHE A 203 9.63 14.00 -16.85
CA PHE A 203 8.97 13.00 -17.68
C PHE A 203 9.96 12.36 -18.65
N THR A 204 10.19 11.06 -18.48
CA THR A 204 11.03 10.26 -19.39
C THR A 204 10.15 9.37 -20.23
N VAL A 205 10.29 9.49 -21.55
CA VAL A 205 9.61 8.65 -22.53
C VAL A 205 10.64 7.74 -23.18
N TYR A 206 10.40 6.43 -23.11
CA TYR A 206 11.20 5.44 -23.81
C TYR A 206 10.65 5.24 -25.24
N PRO A 207 11.36 5.68 -26.28
CA PRO A 207 10.80 5.75 -27.62
C PRO A 207 10.48 4.37 -28.25
N GLU A 208 11.20 3.34 -27.81
CA GLU A 208 11.04 1.98 -28.33
C GLU A 208 10.25 1.06 -27.40
N ALA A 209 10.00 1.46 -26.14
CA ALA A 209 9.29 0.63 -25.17
C ALA A 209 7.78 0.63 -25.46
N ASP A 210 7.19 -0.55 -25.30
CA ASP A 210 5.75 -0.78 -25.20
C ASP A 210 5.25 -0.60 -23.76
N HIS A 211 4.30 -1.43 -23.31
CA HIS A 211 3.77 -1.35 -21.95
C HIS A 211 4.82 -1.63 -20.88
N ASP A 212 5.79 -2.54 -21.13
CA ASP A 212 6.88 -2.83 -20.21
C ASP A 212 7.98 -1.75 -20.25
N SER A 213 7.64 -0.52 -19.91
CA SER A 213 8.61 0.55 -19.63
C SER A 213 9.22 0.44 -18.22
N TRP A 214 8.63 -0.36 -17.34
CA TRP A 214 9.09 -0.49 -15.96
C TRP A 214 10.36 -1.33 -15.80
N THR A 215 10.60 -2.31 -16.67
CA THR A 215 11.83 -3.13 -16.58
C THR A 215 13.06 -2.25 -16.77
N GLU A 216 13.09 -1.40 -17.82
CA GLU A 216 14.16 -0.44 -18.02
C GLU A 216 14.25 0.56 -16.88
N THR A 217 13.11 1.13 -16.44
CA THR A 217 13.06 2.11 -15.36
C THR A 217 13.64 1.55 -14.05
N TYR A 218 13.15 0.39 -13.59
CA TYR A 218 13.62 -0.17 -12.31
C TYR A 218 15.05 -0.75 -12.38
N ASN A 219 15.58 -1.01 -13.56
CA ASN A 219 16.99 -1.38 -13.75
C ASN A 219 17.93 -0.18 -13.74
N ASN A 220 17.42 1.04 -13.88
CA ASN A 220 18.21 2.25 -13.83
C ASN A 220 18.50 2.66 -12.36
N GLN A 221 19.80 2.66 -11.96
CA GLN A 221 20.23 3.08 -10.62
C GLN A 221 19.89 4.54 -10.33
N GLU A 222 19.88 5.40 -11.35
CA GLU A 222 19.63 6.83 -11.20
C GLU A 222 18.30 7.15 -10.52
N ILE A 223 17.25 6.33 -10.73
CA ILE A 223 15.94 6.58 -10.10
C ILE A 223 16.01 6.43 -8.57
N TYR A 224 16.80 5.51 -8.06
CA TYR A 224 16.96 5.29 -6.62
C TYR A 224 17.81 6.38 -5.98
N ASP A 225 18.89 6.80 -6.67
CA ASP A 225 19.73 7.91 -6.23
C ASP A 225 18.94 9.23 -6.22
N TRP A 226 18.09 9.42 -7.23
CA TRP A 226 17.16 10.56 -7.30
C TRP A 226 16.15 10.53 -6.16
N LEU A 227 15.50 9.41 -5.87
CA LEU A 227 14.60 9.29 -4.71
C LEU A 227 15.33 9.70 -3.42
N LEU A 228 16.52 9.12 -3.17
CA LEU A 228 17.29 9.36 -1.95
C LEU A 228 17.77 10.81 -1.80
N SER A 229 17.86 11.57 -2.90
CA SER A 229 18.23 13.00 -2.89
C SER A 229 17.10 13.90 -2.38
N HIS A 230 15.86 13.38 -2.26
CA HIS A 230 14.69 14.16 -1.85
C HIS A 230 14.26 13.86 -0.41
N LYS A 231 13.82 14.92 0.26
CA LYS A 231 13.15 14.85 1.56
C LYS A 231 11.82 15.59 1.49
N ARG A 232 10.86 15.17 2.32
CA ARG A 232 9.57 15.82 2.44
C ARG A 232 9.73 17.26 2.89
N PHE A 233 9.09 18.17 2.18
CA PHE A 233 8.94 19.56 2.64
C PHE A 233 7.95 19.60 3.82
N LYS A 234 8.37 20.29 4.88
CA LYS A 234 7.52 20.56 6.05
C LYS A 234 6.82 21.91 5.89
#